data_0d82f88909a8e9373b8434df034e95ce
#
_entry.id   0d82f88909a8e9373b8434df034e95ce
#
_cell.length_a   1.000
_cell.length_b   1.000
_cell.length_c   1.000
_cell.angle_alpha   90.00
_cell.angle_beta   90.00
_cell.angle_gamma   90.00
#
_symmetry.space_group_name_H-M   'P 1'
#
loop_
_entity.id
_entity.type
_entity.pdbx_description
1 polymer ?
#
loop_
_entity_poly.entity_id
_entity_poly.type
_entity_poly.pdbx_seq_one_letter_code
_entity_poly.pdbx_strand_id
1 'polypeptide(L)'
;AERLKLKNGTVQDKLFLPSLHKLRKVKESGFFGDIIQAKIDFGWWVFDGEIHPAQRSSWNYRKRDGGGLVLDMFPHWRYIVDTLLGEVKSVSCRTKTAIAKRRDEQGKPYDVDVEDVVLATLELANGALVEINASWAARIKRDDILTLQVDGTQGSASCGLYRCFIQPMAATPKPVWSIDVPTSENFDAQWLEVPDVAPYPNSYRAGWESFLRHVIDDTPFASPLKAGAKGIQLVDACYRSNAERRWIDLPALSL
;
A
#
# COMPACT_ATOMS: atom_id res chain seq x y z
N ALA A 1 18.61 1.75 19.98
CA ALA A 1 17.95 3.02 20.33
C ALA A 1 17.39 2.95 21.75
N GLU A 2 16.54 1.98 22.09
CA GLU A 2 15.87 1.85 23.39
C GLU A 2 16.87 1.81 24.57
N ARG A 3 17.92 0.96 24.49
CA ARG A 3 18.96 0.87 25.54
C ARG A 3 19.64 2.21 25.85
N LEU A 4 19.81 3.05 24.84
CA LEU A 4 20.46 4.38 24.94
C LEU A 4 19.45 5.53 25.06
N LYS A 5 18.15 5.20 25.15
CA LYS A 5 17.04 6.19 25.15
C LYS A 5 17.12 7.22 24.01
N LEU A 6 17.58 6.76 22.82
CA LEU A 6 17.71 7.64 21.67
C LEU A 6 16.40 7.70 20.90
N LYS A 7 15.98 8.90 20.53
CA LYS A 7 14.90 9.13 19.57
C LYS A 7 15.27 8.48 18.24
N ASN A 8 14.31 7.79 17.64
CA ASN A 8 14.56 7.04 16.42
C ASN A 8 13.30 7.01 15.54
N GLY A 9 13.50 6.78 14.24
CA GLY A 9 12.38 6.72 13.32
C GLY A 9 12.75 6.16 11.96
N THR A 10 11.70 5.87 11.20
CA THR A 10 11.77 5.48 9.78
C THR A 10 10.89 6.40 8.97
N VAL A 11 11.22 6.58 7.69
CA VAL A 11 10.39 7.35 6.76
C VAL A 11 9.17 6.51 6.37
N GLN A 12 7.98 6.98 6.77
CA GLN A 12 6.69 6.38 6.43
C GLN A 12 5.79 7.46 5.80
N ASP A 13 6.27 8.05 4.72
CA ASP A 13 5.70 9.22 4.05
C ASP A 13 4.25 9.02 3.60
N LYS A 14 3.87 7.80 3.19
CA LYS A 14 2.51 7.53 2.71
C LYS A 14 1.44 7.79 3.78
N LEU A 15 1.75 7.65 5.07
CA LEU A 15 0.81 7.97 6.15
C LEU A 15 0.38 9.45 6.18
N PHE A 16 1.13 10.32 5.49
CA PHE A 16 0.87 11.74 5.36
C PHE A 16 0.25 12.14 4.01
N LEU A 17 -0.12 11.17 3.17
CA LEU A 17 -0.88 11.46 1.95
C LEU A 17 -2.26 12.02 2.30
N PRO A 18 -2.78 13.00 1.54
CA PRO A 18 -4.09 13.63 1.81
C PRO A 18 -5.22 12.60 1.95
N SER A 19 -5.29 11.64 1.04
CA SER A 19 -6.29 10.58 1.07
C SER A 19 -6.23 9.71 2.33
N LEU A 20 -5.01 9.35 2.79
CA LEU A 20 -4.84 8.52 3.98
C LEU A 20 -5.11 9.28 5.28
N HIS A 21 -4.91 10.60 5.29
CA HIS A 21 -5.40 11.45 6.38
C HIS A 21 -6.93 11.43 6.46
N LYS A 22 -7.63 11.54 5.32
CA LYS A 22 -9.09 11.45 5.23
C LYS A 22 -9.57 10.08 5.70
N LEU A 23 -8.96 9.01 5.17
CA LEU A 23 -9.29 7.63 5.54
C LEU A 23 -9.11 7.36 7.04
N ARG A 24 -8.06 7.91 7.66
CA ARG A 24 -7.85 7.81 9.10
C ARG A 24 -9.00 8.43 9.88
N LYS A 25 -9.44 9.63 9.51
CA LYS A 25 -10.59 10.31 10.15
C LYS A 25 -11.88 9.52 9.96
N VAL A 26 -12.11 8.96 8.78
CA VAL A 26 -13.25 8.09 8.50
C VAL A 26 -13.21 6.84 9.40
N LYS A 27 -12.05 6.21 9.54
CA LYS A 27 -11.87 5.08 10.46
C LYS A 27 -12.15 5.48 11.92
N GLU A 28 -11.53 6.57 12.38
CA GLU A 28 -11.65 7.06 13.77
C GLU A 28 -13.09 7.45 14.15
N SER A 29 -13.93 7.82 13.16
CA SER A 29 -15.37 8.08 13.38
C SER A 29 -16.21 6.82 13.58
N GLY A 30 -15.62 5.61 13.40
CA GLY A 30 -16.36 4.35 13.46
C GLY A 30 -17.17 4.03 12.19
N PHE A 31 -17.00 4.80 11.11
CA PHE A 31 -17.78 4.70 9.87
C PHE A 31 -17.83 3.29 9.26
N PHE A 32 -16.78 2.52 9.38
CA PHE A 32 -16.70 1.18 8.76
C PHE A 32 -17.51 0.13 9.54
N GLY A 33 -17.75 0.32 10.84
CA GLY A 33 -18.05 -0.81 11.72
C GLY A 33 -16.85 -1.77 11.77
N ASP A 34 -17.11 -3.07 11.62
CA ASP A 34 -16.05 -4.06 11.49
C ASP A 34 -15.49 -4.06 10.05
N ILE A 35 -14.18 -3.97 9.90
CA ILE A 35 -13.52 -4.07 8.60
C ILE A 35 -13.57 -5.55 8.16
N ILE A 36 -14.11 -5.80 6.96
CA ILE A 36 -14.26 -7.12 6.37
C ILE A 36 -13.05 -7.44 5.49
N GLN A 37 -12.74 -6.51 4.59
CA GLN A 37 -11.65 -6.66 3.63
C GLN A 37 -11.10 -5.32 3.17
N ALA A 38 -9.92 -5.36 2.56
CA ALA A 38 -9.39 -4.24 1.81
C ALA A 38 -8.66 -4.72 0.55
N LYS A 39 -8.52 -3.82 -0.42
CA LYS A 39 -7.81 -4.06 -1.66
C LYS A 39 -6.87 -2.91 -1.95
N ILE A 40 -5.61 -3.24 -2.25
CA ILE A 40 -4.58 -2.30 -2.69
C ILE A 40 -4.22 -2.65 -4.13
N ASP A 41 -4.61 -1.78 -5.07
CA ASP A 41 -4.16 -1.83 -6.45
C ASP A 41 -3.13 -0.72 -6.68
N PHE A 42 -1.90 -1.11 -7.02
CA PHE A 42 -0.80 -0.16 -7.23
C PHE A 42 -0.04 -0.48 -8.51
N GLY A 43 0.36 0.56 -9.21
CA GLY A 43 1.33 0.46 -10.29
C GLY A 43 0.86 1.06 -11.60
N TRP A 44 1.73 0.95 -12.58
CA TRP A 44 1.54 1.40 -13.96
C TRP A 44 2.55 0.71 -14.87
N TRP A 45 2.46 0.98 -16.18
CA TRP A 45 3.47 0.52 -17.12
C TRP A 45 4.72 1.40 -17.00
N VAL A 46 5.77 0.88 -16.39
CA VAL A 46 7.07 1.56 -16.30
C VAL A 46 7.90 1.20 -17.52
N PHE A 47 8.17 2.20 -18.36
CA PHE A 47 8.94 2.01 -19.58
C PHE A 47 10.34 1.47 -19.30
N ASP A 48 10.78 0.53 -20.15
CA ASP A 48 12.00 -0.26 -20.01
C ASP A 48 13.22 0.34 -20.72
N GLY A 49 13.00 1.41 -21.52
CA GLY A 49 14.03 2.08 -22.30
C GLY A 49 14.11 1.61 -23.76
N GLU A 50 13.23 0.70 -24.21
CA GLU A 50 13.24 0.21 -25.60
C GLU A 50 12.55 1.21 -26.55
N ILE A 51 11.31 1.57 -26.28
CA ILE A 51 10.51 2.51 -27.13
C ILE A 51 10.59 3.93 -26.57
N HIS A 52 10.53 4.06 -25.26
CA HIS A 52 10.66 5.32 -24.53
C HIS A 52 11.79 5.22 -23.53
N PRO A 53 12.42 6.35 -23.14
CA PRO A 53 13.46 6.34 -22.11
C PRO A 53 12.99 5.62 -20.83
N ALA A 54 13.90 4.87 -20.19
CA ALA A 54 13.60 4.21 -18.92
C ALA A 54 13.14 5.22 -17.87
N GLN A 55 12.01 4.92 -17.21
CA GLN A 55 11.41 5.84 -16.23
C GLN A 55 12.02 5.72 -14.83
N ARG A 56 12.66 4.60 -14.52
CA ARG A 56 13.28 4.32 -13.22
C ARG A 56 14.73 3.94 -13.41
N SER A 57 15.55 4.27 -12.43
CA SER A 57 16.96 3.91 -12.42
C SER A 57 17.17 2.40 -12.40
N SER A 58 18.20 1.93 -13.08
CA SER A 58 18.47 0.51 -13.30
C SER A 58 18.68 -0.31 -12.02
N TRP A 59 19.12 0.33 -10.93
CA TRP A 59 19.27 -0.35 -9.63
C TRP A 59 17.97 -0.94 -9.09
N ASN A 60 16.81 -0.31 -9.40
CA ASN A 60 15.48 -0.80 -8.98
C ASN A 60 15.17 -2.22 -9.51
N TYR A 61 15.88 -2.67 -10.54
CA TYR A 61 15.66 -3.94 -11.23
C TYR A 61 16.83 -4.92 -11.08
N ARG A 62 17.74 -4.65 -10.14
CA ARG A 62 18.90 -5.50 -9.85
C ARG A 62 18.87 -5.94 -8.39
N LYS A 63 18.83 -7.24 -8.15
CA LYS A 63 18.80 -7.83 -6.80
C LYS A 63 20.01 -7.43 -5.96
N ARG A 64 21.21 -7.42 -6.57
CA ARG A 64 22.46 -7.03 -5.89
C ARG A 64 22.47 -5.60 -5.38
N ASP A 65 21.65 -4.73 -6.00
CA ASP A 65 21.57 -3.30 -5.69
C ASP A 65 20.37 -2.99 -4.77
N GLY A 66 19.65 -4.02 -4.29
CA GLY A 66 18.48 -3.89 -3.43
C GLY A 66 17.20 -3.54 -4.19
N GLY A 67 17.12 -3.89 -5.48
CA GLY A 67 15.91 -3.70 -6.29
C GLY A 67 14.83 -4.74 -6.01
N GLY A 68 13.67 -4.54 -6.63
CA GLY A 68 12.49 -5.39 -6.56
C GLY A 68 11.26 -4.68 -6.04
N LEU A 69 10.12 -4.99 -6.62
CA LEU A 69 8.84 -4.35 -6.28
C LEU A 69 8.40 -4.68 -4.84
N VAL A 70 8.67 -5.90 -4.36
CA VAL A 70 8.38 -6.29 -2.98
C VAL A 70 9.21 -5.45 -2.01
N LEU A 71 10.52 -5.36 -2.24
CA LEU A 71 11.40 -4.61 -1.34
C LEU A 71 11.12 -3.10 -1.36
N ASP A 72 10.76 -2.54 -2.51
CA ASP A 72 10.44 -1.11 -2.66
C ASP A 72 9.08 -0.75 -2.03
N MET A 73 8.03 -1.57 -2.26
CA MET A 73 6.66 -1.16 -1.96
C MET A 73 6.02 -1.84 -0.74
N PHE A 74 6.37 -3.09 -0.42
CA PHE A 74 5.68 -3.80 0.67
C PHE A 74 5.93 -3.25 2.07
N PRO A 75 7.09 -2.63 2.38
CA PRO A 75 7.22 -1.86 3.61
C PRO A 75 6.19 -0.74 3.74
N HIS A 76 5.83 -0.08 2.62
CA HIS A 76 4.78 0.95 2.61
C HIS A 76 3.39 0.34 2.88
N TRP A 77 3.06 -0.77 2.24
CA TRP A 77 1.78 -1.46 2.48
C TRP A 77 1.68 -1.95 3.91
N ARG A 78 2.78 -2.46 4.49
CA ARG A 78 2.79 -2.93 5.87
C ARG A 78 2.37 -1.85 6.85
N TYR A 79 2.97 -0.68 6.84
CA TYR A 79 2.64 0.35 7.81
C TYR A 79 1.28 1.01 7.55
N ILE A 80 0.83 1.07 6.28
CA ILE A 80 -0.52 1.53 5.95
C ILE A 80 -1.55 0.58 6.56
N VAL A 81 -1.40 -0.73 6.31
CA VAL A 81 -2.31 -1.76 6.82
C VAL A 81 -2.29 -1.80 8.34
N ASP A 82 -1.11 -1.90 8.98
CA ASP A 82 -0.99 -1.93 10.44
C ASP A 82 -1.64 -0.71 11.11
N THR A 83 -1.53 0.49 10.49
CA THR A 83 -2.05 1.73 11.08
C THR A 83 -3.55 1.89 10.86
N LEU A 84 -4.04 1.56 9.66
CA LEU A 84 -5.41 1.89 9.26
C LEU A 84 -6.39 0.71 9.35
N LEU A 85 -5.94 -0.53 9.21
CA LEU A 85 -6.83 -1.68 9.05
C LEU A 85 -6.70 -2.69 10.19
N GLY A 86 -5.48 -2.95 10.66
CA GLY A 86 -5.19 -3.92 11.71
C GLY A 86 -3.83 -4.58 11.52
N GLU A 87 -3.33 -5.24 12.55
CA GLU A 87 -2.02 -5.87 12.53
C GLU A 87 -1.99 -7.06 11.55
N VAL A 88 -0.97 -7.11 10.68
CA VAL A 88 -0.77 -8.21 9.74
C VAL A 88 -0.27 -9.43 10.48
N LYS A 89 -0.99 -10.56 10.34
CA LYS A 89 -0.71 -11.85 10.98
C LYS A 89 0.01 -12.83 10.07
N SER A 90 -0.41 -12.90 8.79
CA SER A 90 0.18 -13.82 7.82
C SER A 90 0.08 -13.28 6.39
N VAL A 91 0.86 -13.86 5.48
CA VAL A 91 0.88 -13.50 4.06
C VAL A 91 0.98 -14.71 3.15
N SER A 92 0.24 -14.67 2.03
CA SER A 92 0.46 -15.49 0.85
C SER A 92 0.85 -14.59 -0.32
N CYS A 93 1.97 -14.86 -0.98
CA CYS A 93 2.52 -14.00 -2.02
C CYS A 93 3.00 -14.79 -3.24
N ARG A 94 2.82 -14.17 -4.43
CA ARG A 94 3.39 -14.64 -5.70
C ARG A 94 4.02 -13.46 -6.42
N THR A 95 5.20 -13.72 -6.98
CA THR A 95 5.98 -12.72 -7.71
C THR A 95 6.32 -13.20 -9.11
N LYS A 96 6.50 -12.26 -10.03
CA LYS A 96 6.91 -12.54 -11.40
C LYS A 96 7.78 -11.40 -11.93
N THR A 97 8.83 -11.74 -12.68
CA THR A 97 9.52 -10.81 -13.57
C THR A 97 8.82 -10.86 -14.92
N ALA A 98 8.04 -9.82 -15.24
CA ALA A 98 7.30 -9.74 -16.50
C ALA A 98 8.15 -9.14 -17.62
N ILE A 99 8.97 -8.13 -17.31
CA ILE A 99 9.88 -7.46 -18.24
C ILE A 99 11.29 -7.93 -17.92
N ALA A 100 11.73 -8.99 -18.63
CA ALA A 100 13.00 -9.66 -18.37
C ALA A 100 14.26 -8.88 -18.81
N LYS A 101 14.09 -7.85 -19.65
CA LYS A 101 15.20 -7.00 -20.13
C LYS A 101 14.82 -5.54 -20.05
N ARG A 102 15.75 -4.71 -19.62
CA ARG A 102 15.60 -3.26 -19.57
C ARG A 102 16.90 -2.59 -20.04
N ARG A 103 16.87 -1.29 -20.24
CA ARG A 103 18.04 -0.48 -20.56
C ARG A 103 18.45 0.37 -19.37
N ASP A 104 19.76 0.46 -19.15
CA ASP A 104 20.31 1.33 -18.10
C ASP A 104 20.33 2.82 -18.52
N GLU A 105 20.92 3.64 -17.68
CA GLU A 105 21.02 5.09 -17.86
C GLU A 105 21.83 5.50 -19.10
N GLN A 106 22.63 4.58 -19.65
CA GLN A 106 23.42 4.75 -20.87
C GLN A 106 22.75 4.09 -22.09
N GLY A 107 21.53 3.55 -21.92
CA GLY A 107 20.78 2.87 -22.98
C GLY A 107 21.26 1.43 -23.24
N LYS A 108 22.18 0.89 -22.44
CA LYS A 108 22.71 -0.47 -22.58
C LYS A 108 21.71 -1.49 -22.01
N PRO A 109 21.36 -2.56 -22.77
CA PRO A 109 20.47 -3.58 -22.28
C PRO A 109 21.09 -4.39 -21.15
N TYR A 110 20.27 -4.78 -20.16
CA TYR A 110 20.64 -5.68 -19.07
C TYR A 110 19.48 -6.62 -18.72
N ASP A 111 19.80 -7.76 -18.12
CA ASP A 111 18.81 -8.70 -17.64
C ASP A 111 18.30 -8.28 -16.25
N VAL A 112 16.98 -8.37 -16.06
CA VAL A 112 16.29 -8.08 -14.79
C VAL A 112 16.26 -9.36 -13.95
N ASP A 113 16.68 -9.27 -12.69
CA ASP A 113 16.75 -10.41 -11.77
C ASP A 113 15.89 -10.25 -10.51
N VAL A 114 14.94 -9.31 -10.56
CA VAL A 114 13.92 -9.07 -9.53
C VAL A 114 12.52 -9.05 -10.13
N GLU A 115 11.52 -9.12 -9.28
CA GLU A 115 10.10 -9.07 -9.67
C GLU A 115 9.63 -7.63 -9.96
N ASP A 116 8.70 -7.52 -10.90
CA ASP A 116 7.97 -6.30 -11.28
C ASP A 116 6.43 -6.51 -11.29
N VAL A 117 5.99 -7.70 -10.91
CA VAL A 117 4.57 -8.04 -10.67
C VAL A 117 4.46 -8.85 -9.38
N VAL A 118 3.55 -8.43 -8.50
CA VAL A 118 3.32 -9.06 -7.20
C VAL A 118 1.82 -9.15 -6.93
N LEU A 119 1.36 -10.34 -6.57
CA LEU A 119 0.03 -10.59 -6.04
C LEU A 119 0.19 -11.16 -4.63
N ALA A 120 -0.48 -10.58 -3.65
CA ALA A 120 -0.41 -11.05 -2.28
C ALA A 120 -1.77 -10.92 -1.57
N THR A 121 -1.98 -11.78 -0.59
CA THR A 121 -3.09 -11.69 0.35
C THR A 121 -2.52 -11.67 1.77
N LEU A 122 -2.97 -10.70 2.57
CA LEU A 122 -2.64 -10.63 4.00
C LEU A 122 -3.86 -11.05 4.81
N GLU A 123 -3.65 -11.77 5.89
CA GLU A 123 -4.63 -11.99 6.96
C GLU A 123 -4.28 -11.08 8.13
N LEU A 124 -5.26 -10.35 8.66
CA LEU A 124 -5.09 -9.47 9.80
C LEU A 124 -5.50 -10.15 11.11
N ALA A 125 -5.01 -9.64 12.23
CA ALA A 125 -5.35 -10.17 13.56
C ALA A 125 -6.85 -10.07 13.91
N ASN A 126 -7.57 -9.12 13.30
CA ASN A 126 -9.03 -8.96 13.43
C ASN A 126 -9.83 -9.85 12.46
N GLY A 127 -9.16 -10.71 11.66
CA GLY A 127 -9.79 -11.60 10.69
C GLY A 127 -10.06 -10.99 9.31
N ALA A 128 -9.84 -9.69 9.12
CA ALA A 128 -9.98 -9.06 7.81
C ALA A 128 -8.91 -9.55 6.83
N LEU A 129 -9.25 -9.57 5.53
CA LEU A 129 -8.34 -9.93 4.46
C LEU A 129 -7.94 -8.70 3.65
N VAL A 130 -6.67 -8.61 3.26
CA VAL A 130 -6.17 -7.55 2.39
C VAL A 130 -5.56 -8.16 1.14
N GLU A 131 -6.16 -7.86 -0.01
CA GLU A 131 -5.60 -8.20 -1.32
C GLU A 131 -4.64 -7.09 -1.77
N ILE A 132 -3.47 -7.47 -2.28
CA ILE A 132 -2.49 -6.54 -2.86
C ILE A 132 -2.16 -6.99 -4.28
N ASN A 133 -2.45 -6.12 -5.24
CA ASN A 133 -2.00 -6.23 -6.62
C ASN A 133 -1.05 -5.07 -6.90
N ALA A 134 0.23 -5.36 -7.05
CA ALA A 134 1.26 -4.36 -7.33
C ALA A 134 2.02 -4.71 -8.60
N SER A 135 2.16 -3.75 -9.53
CA SER A 135 2.83 -4.03 -10.80
C SER A 135 3.48 -2.80 -11.41
N TRP A 136 4.71 -2.96 -11.90
CA TRP A 136 5.39 -2.01 -12.80
C TRP A 136 5.22 -2.37 -14.28
N ALA A 137 4.38 -3.36 -14.57
CA ALA A 137 4.10 -3.85 -15.93
C ALA A 137 2.58 -3.94 -16.23
N ALA A 138 1.79 -3.04 -15.63
CA ALA A 138 0.34 -3.00 -15.81
C ALA A 138 -0.12 -1.72 -16.52
N ARG A 139 -1.03 -1.87 -17.49
CA ARG A 139 -1.79 -0.75 -18.03
C ARG A 139 -3.04 -0.57 -17.19
N ILE A 140 -3.20 0.62 -16.63
CA ILE A 140 -4.28 0.91 -15.69
C ILE A 140 -5.46 1.57 -16.39
N LYS A 141 -6.68 1.25 -15.91
CA LYS A 141 -7.92 1.93 -16.24
C LYS A 141 -8.62 2.32 -14.93
N ARG A 142 -8.07 3.28 -14.25
CA ARG A 142 -8.54 3.89 -13.01
C ARG A 142 -7.97 5.30 -12.91
N ASP A 143 -8.48 6.10 -11.99
CA ASP A 143 -8.14 7.53 -11.88
C ASP A 143 -6.75 7.81 -11.28
N ASP A 144 -6.11 6.83 -10.65
CA ASP A 144 -4.84 7.01 -9.95
C ASP A 144 -3.93 5.76 -10.09
N ILE A 145 -2.63 5.93 -9.87
CA ILE A 145 -1.67 4.81 -9.81
C ILE A 145 -1.84 3.95 -8.56
N LEU A 146 -2.53 4.45 -7.55
CA LEU A 146 -2.88 3.76 -6.32
C LEU A 146 -4.41 3.81 -6.13
N THR A 147 -4.99 2.67 -5.77
CA THR A 147 -6.31 2.60 -5.17
C THR A 147 -6.24 1.74 -3.91
N LEU A 148 -6.68 2.29 -2.79
CA LEU A 148 -6.92 1.55 -1.56
C LEU A 148 -8.43 1.58 -1.30
N GLN A 149 -9.08 0.45 -1.46
CA GLN A 149 -10.48 0.25 -1.08
C GLN A 149 -10.54 -0.50 0.24
N VAL A 150 -11.44 -0.05 1.11
CA VAL A 150 -11.70 -0.66 2.42
C VAL A 150 -13.20 -0.89 2.52
N ASP A 151 -13.61 -2.13 2.80
CA ASP A 151 -15.00 -2.51 2.97
C ASP A 151 -15.25 -2.94 4.41
N GLY A 152 -16.25 -2.33 5.02
CA GLY A 152 -16.71 -2.62 6.38
C GLY A 152 -18.21 -2.93 6.44
N THR A 153 -18.68 -3.34 7.61
CA THR A 153 -20.09 -3.72 7.83
C THR A 153 -21.05 -2.53 7.73
N GLN A 154 -20.58 -1.30 7.92
CA GLN A 154 -21.41 -0.09 7.95
C GLN A 154 -21.11 0.89 6.81
N GLY A 155 -20.02 0.69 6.10
CA GLY A 155 -19.64 1.53 4.97
C GLY A 155 -18.30 1.15 4.38
N SER A 156 -18.02 1.72 3.20
CA SER A 156 -16.80 1.48 2.45
C SER A 156 -16.09 2.80 2.11
N ALA A 157 -14.79 2.76 1.90
CA ALA A 157 -14.00 3.88 1.38
C ALA A 157 -13.14 3.44 0.22
N SER A 158 -12.90 4.35 -0.73
CA SER A 158 -11.97 4.18 -1.85
C SER A 158 -11.07 5.40 -1.95
N CYS A 159 -9.76 5.19 -1.88
CA CYS A 159 -8.74 6.24 -1.80
C CYS A 159 -7.69 6.08 -2.90
N GLY A 160 -7.34 7.18 -3.59
CA GLY A 160 -6.11 7.29 -4.37
C GLY A 160 -4.99 7.93 -3.56
N LEU A 161 -4.11 8.71 -4.21
CA LEU A 161 -3.05 9.47 -3.53
C LEU A 161 -3.60 10.74 -2.81
N TYR A 162 -4.64 11.37 -3.37
CA TYR A 162 -5.17 12.67 -2.92
C TYR A 162 -6.63 12.61 -2.51
N ARG A 163 -7.46 11.87 -3.25
CA ARG A 163 -8.90 11.81 -3.06
C ARG A 163 -9.29 10.59 -2.23
N CYS A 164 -10.33 10.75 -1.43
CA CYS A 164 -10.95 9.69 -0.66
C CYS A 164 -12.47 9.80 -0.82
N PHE A 165 -13.10 8.71 -1.22
CA PHE A 165 -14.55 8.60 -1.36
C PHE A 165 -15.06 7.61 -0.34
N ILE A 166 -16.28 7.85 0.13
CA ILE A 166 -16.99 6.97 1.07
C ILE A 166 -18.38 6.64 0.55
N GLN A 167 -18.85 5.44 0.88
CA GLN A 167 -20.22 5.01 0.64
C GLN A 167 -20.78 4.38 1.92
N PRO A 168 -21.77 5.00 2.58
CA PRO A 168 -22.43 4.40 3.74
C PRO A 168 -23.32 3.22 3.31
N MET A 169 -23.56 2.28 4.21
CA MET A 169 -24.42 1.12 3.97
C MET A 169 -25.82 1.52 3.44
N ALA A 170 -26.39 2.60 3.95
CA ALA A 170 -27.70 3.09 3.53
C ALA A 170 -27.77 3.53 2.05
N ALA A 171 -26.62 3.90 1.45
CA ALA A 171 -26.50 4.32 0.06
C ALA A 171 -25.93 3.21 -0.85
N THR A 172 -25.80 1.98 -0.34
CA THR A 172 -25.29 0.86 -1.14
C THR A 172 -26.29 0.47 -2.23
N PRO A 173 -25.91 0.47 -3.52
CA PRO A 173 -26.75 0.01 -4.61
C PRO A 173 -27.23 -1.43 -4.41
N LYS A 174 -28.40 -1.76 -4.93
CA LYS A 174 -29.02 -3.10 -4.84
C LYS A 174 -29.20 -3.70 -6.22
N PRO A 175 -28.14 -4.03 -6.95
CA PRO A 175 -28.23 -4.59 -8.29
C PRO A 175 -28.90 -5.97 -8.26
N VAL A 176 -29.64 -6.27 -9.33
CA VAL A 176 -30.15 -7.61 -9.57
C VAL A 176 -29.24 -8.29 -10.59
N TRP A 177 -28.67 -9.44 -10.23
CA TRP A 177 -27.91 -10.23 -11.17
C TRP A 177 -28.88 -10.91 -12.16
N SER A 178 -28.73 -10.61 -13.46
CA SER A 178 -29.43 -11.27 -14.54
C SER A 178 -28.49 -11.45 -15.73
N ILE A 179 -28.52 -12.62 -16.36
CA ILE A 179 -27.74 -12.87 -17.57
C ILE A 179 -28.37 -12.21 -18.79
N ASP A 180 -29.70 -12.02 -18.77
CA ASP A 180 -30.49 -11.53 -19.91
C ASP A 180 -30.66 -10.00 -19.88
N VAL A 181 -30.53 -9.38 -18.70
CA VAL A 181 -30.75 -7.95 -18.51
C VAL A 181 -29.53 -7.30 -17.86
N PRO A 182 -28.83 -6.41 -18.58
CA PRO A 182 -27.72 -5.64 -17.99
C PRO A 182 -28.21 -4.84 -16.78
N THR A 183 -27.37 -4.73 -15.73
CA THR A 183 -27.67 -3.85 -14.61
C THR A 183 -27.75 -2.40 -15.06
N SER A 184 -28.77 -1.68 -14.57
CA SER A 184 -28.93 -0.24 -14.74
C SER A 184 -28.25 0.57 -13.62
N GLU A 185 -27.71 -0.10 -12.61
CA GLU A 185 -27.08 0.56 -11.47
C GLU A 185 -25.81 1.30 -11.87
N ASN A 186 -25.71 2.56 -11.45
CA ASN A 186 -24.47 3.32 -11.50
C ASN A 186 -23.76 3.18 -10.15
N PHE A 187 -22.77 2.29 -10.11
CA PHE A 187 -22.04 1.99 -8.88
C PHE A 187 -21.22 3.18 -8.34
N ASP A 188 -20.92 4.18 -9.17
CA ASP A 188 -20.17 5.38 -8.75
C ASP A 188 -21.08 6.48 -8.18
N ALA A 189 -22.38 6.46 -8.49
CA ALA A 189 -23.29 7.57 -8.20
C ALA A 189 -23.50 7.86 -6.70
N GLN A 190 -23.27 6.88 -5.84
CA GLN A 190 -23.52 6.98 -4.39
C GLN A 190 -22.24 7.12 -3.56
N TRP A 191 -21.09 7.32 -4.22
CA TRP A 191 -19.84 7.63 -3.53
C TRP A 191 -19.72 9.13 -3.29
N LEU A 192 -19.42 9.49 -2.05
CA LEU A 192 -19.27 10.87 -1.60
C LEU A 192 -17.80 11.19 -1.38
N GLU A 193 -17.31 12.25 -2.00
CA GLU A 193 -15.93 12.68 -1.75
C GLU A 193 -15.77 13.29 -0.36
N VAL A 194 -14.78 12.82 0.39
CA VAL A 194 -14.40 13.41 1.68
C VAL A 194 -13.65 14.71 1.41
N PRO A 195 -14.17 15.87 1.89
CA PRO A 195 -13.56 17.17 1.59
C PRO A 195 -12.19 17.34 2.27
N ASP A 196 -11.38 18.22 1.71
CA ASP A 196 -10.18 18.72 2.38
C ASP A 196 -10.58 19.63 3.54
N VAL A 197 -10.02 19.41 4.72
CA VAL A 197 -10.27 20.25 5.90
C VAL A 197 -9.19 21.33 6.09
N ALA A 198 -8.05 21.18 5.42
CA ALA A 198 -6.93 22.11 5.41
C ALA A 198 -6.00 21.77 4.24
N PRO A 199 -5.11 22.70 3.83
CA PRO A 199 -4.04 22.36 2.91
C PRO A 199 -3.14 21.27 3.50
N TYR A 200 -2.77 20.27 2.68
CA TYR A 200 -1.86 19.20 3.09
C TYR A 200 -0.43 19.55 2.65
N PRO A 201 0.54 19.53 3.56
CA PRO A 201 1.95 19.71 3.19
C PRO A 201 2.44 18.49 2.39
N ASN A 202 3.60 18.62 1.76
CA ASN A 202 4.30 17.48 1.18
C ASN A 202 4.48 16.39 2.24
N SER A 203 4.21 15.14 1.89
CA SER A 203 4.19 14.01 2.83
C SER A 203 5.54 13.76 3.52
N TYR A 204 6.67 13.95 2.82
CA TYR A 204 8.00 13.86 3.42
C TYR A 204 8.22 14.98 4.44
N ARG A 205 7.84 16.22 4.09
CA ARG A 205 7.93 17.36 5.00
C ARG A 205 7.10 17.09 6.26
N ALA A 206 5.87 16.66 6.13
CA ALA A 206 5.00 16.33 7.26
C ALA A 206 5.62 15.26 8.18
N GLY A 207 6.22 14.22 7.58
CA GLY A 207 6.94 13.17 8.31
C GLY A 207 8.14 13.73 9.10
N TRP A 208 8.96 14.58 8.48
CA TRP A 208 10.08 15.24 9.16
C TRP A 208 9.63 16.19 10.26
N GLU A 209 8.60 17.01 10.05
CA GLU A 209 8.04 17.89 11.08
C GLU A 209 7.52 17.07 12.27
N SER A 210 6.86 15.94 12.03
CA SER A 210 6.42 15.04 13.10
C SER A 210 7.59 14.46 13.90
N PHE A 211 8.65 14.01 13.21
CA PHE A 211 9.85 13.49 13.87
C PHE A 211 10.59 14.57 14.67
N LEU A 212 10.73 15.78 14.15
CA LEU A 212 11.36 16.90 14.87
C LEU A 212 10.59 17.27 16.14
N ARG A 213 9.25 17.30 16.09
CA ARG A 213 8.42 17.49 17.31
C ARG A 213 8.63 16.36 18.31
N HIS A 214 8.76 15.11 17.85
CA HIS A 214 9.10 13.99 18.72
C HIS A 214 10.46 14.20 19.42
N VAL A 215 11.45 14.75 18.70
CA VAL A 215 12.80 15.03 19.28
C VAL A 215 12.78 16.18 20.27
N ILE A 216 12.06 17.28 19.94
CA ILE A 216 12.08 18.55 20.69
C ILE A 216 11.07 18.51 21.86
N ASP A 217 9.85 18.05 21.60
CA ASP A 217 8.71 18.20 22.50
C ASP A 217 8.25 16.88 23.15
N ASP A 218 8.97 15.77 22.92
CA ASP A 218 8.58 14.42 23.38
C ASP A 218 7.20 13.95 22.89
N THR A 219 6.67 14.55 21.81
CA THR A 219 5.38 14.11 21.24
C THR A 219 5.44 12.66 20.76
N PRO A 220 4.35 11.88 20.83
CA PRO A 220 4.32 10.52 20.30
C PRO A 220 4.70 10.49 18.82
N PHE A 221 5.52 9.49 18.42
CA PHE A 221 5.92 9.29 17.03
C PHE A 221 5.51 7.90 16.54
N ALA A 222 4.71 7.87 15.47
CA ALA A 222 4.08 6.64 14.98
C ALA A 222 5.03 5.70 14.22
N SER A 223 6.20 6.18 13.80
CA SER A 223 7.10 5.48 12.89
C SER A 223 8.49 5.18 13.51
N PRO A 224 8.58 4.48 14.67
CA PRO A 224 9.85 4.09 15.24
C PRO A 224 10.57 3.04 14.36
N LEU A 225 11.87 2.79 14.61
CA LEU A 225 12.64 1.74 13.91
C LEU A 225 11.94 0.37 13.93
N LYS A 226 11.22 0.05 15.00
CA LYS A 226 10.41 -1.19 15.09
C LYS A 226 9.34 -1.26 13.99
N ALA A 227 8.70 -0.14 13.63
CA ALA A 227 7.74 -0.10 12.54
C ALA A 227 8.42 -0.38 11.18
N GLY A 228 9.64 0.14 10.98
CA GLY A 228 10.47 -0.19 9.81
C GLY A 228 10.84 -1.68 9.75
N ALA A 229 11.23 -2.27 10.89
CA ALA A 229 11.54 -3.69 10.98
C ALA A 229 10.33 -4.58 10.62
N LYS A 230 9.11 -4.21 11.01
CA LYS A 230 7.87 -4.88 10.56
C LYS A 230 7.71 -4.85 9.04
N GLY A 231 8.10 -3.75 8.39
CA GLY A 231 8.10 -3.65 6.93
C GLY A 231 9.03 -4.68 6.28
N ILE A 232 10.25 -4.79 6.77
CA ILE A 232 11.24 -5.77 6.27
C ILE A 232 10.81 -7.22 6.59
N GLN A 233 10.19 -7.46 7.74
CA GLN A 233 9.60 -8.76 8.07
C GLN A 233 8.57 -9.20 7.04
N LEU A 234 7.69 -8.31 6.59
CA LEU A 234 6.72 -8.61 5.53
C LEU A 234 7.41 -8.93 4.20
N VAL A 235 8.46 -8.18 3.84
CA VAL A 235 9.27 -8.44 2.63
C VAL A 235 9.85 -9.85 2.65
N ASP A 236 10.52 -10.24 3.74
CA ASP A 236 11.07 -11.60 3.92
C ASP A 236 9.97 -12.66 3.79
N ALA A 237 8.85 -12.46 4.49
CA ALA A 237 7.71 -13.37 4.45
C ALA A 237 7.12 -13.50 3.04
N CYS A 238 7.05 -12.43 2.24
CA CYS A 238 6.61 -12.46 0.86
C CYS A 238 7.54 -13.32 -0.03
N TYR A 239 8.85 -13.12 0.08
CA TYR A 239 9.81 -13.93 -0.69
C TYR A 239 9.76 -15.40 -0.28
N ARG A 240 9.66 -15.69 1.02
CA ARG A 240 9.48 -17.07 1.53
C ARG A 240 8.18 -17.68 1.03
N SER A 241 7.06 -16.96 1.11
CA SER A 241 5.77 -17.44 0.60
C SER A 241 5.83 -17.77 -0.89
N ASN A 242 6.48 -16.93 -1.69
CA ASN A 242 6.67 -17.20 -3.11
C ASN A 242 7.52 -18.44 -3.37
N ALA A 243 8.62 -18.63 -2.63
CA ALA A 243 9.53 -19.76 -2.77
C ALA A 243 8.91 -21.08 -2.27
N GLU A 244 8.31 -21.06 -1.07
CA GLU A 244 7.74 -22.23 -0.40
C GLU A 244 6.32 -22.57 -0.86
N ARG A 245 5.68 -21.69 -1.60
CA ARG A 245 4.29 -21.81 -2.12
C ARG A 245 3.23 -22.04 -1.04
N ARG A 246 3.37 -21.39 0.11
CA ARG A 246 2.44 -21.48 1.24
C ARG A 246 2.27 -20.13 1.93
N TRP A 247 1.31 -20.05 2.84
CA TRP A 247 1.19 -18.95 3.79
C TRP A 247 2.39 -18.91 4.75
N ILE A 248 2.81 -17.71 5.09
CA ILE A 248 3.87 -17.46 6.08
C ILE A 248 3.30 -16.58 7.20
N ASP A 249 3.40 -17.07 8.41
CA ASP A 249 3.04 -16.30 9.62
C ASP A 249 4.10 -15.23 9.91
N LEU A 250 3.64 -14.09 10.43
CA LEU A 250 4.45 -12.98 10.87
C LEU A 250 4.37 -12.88 12.41
N PRO A 251 5.24 -13.56 13.14
CA PRO A 251 5.24 -13.49 14.60
C PRO A 251 5.61 -12.10 15.10
N ALA A 252 5.23 -11.78 16.34
CA ALA A 252 5.66 -10.54 16.98
C ALA A 252 7.19 -10.44 16.97
N LEU A 253 7.72 -9.25 16.60
CA LEU A 253 9.16 -9.01 16.66
C LEU A 253 9.63 -8.91 18.11
N SER A 254 10.50 -9.84 18.50
CA SER A 254 11.30 -9.74 19.72
C SER A 254 12.53 -8.87 19.39
N LEU A 255 12.53 -7.63 19.88
CA LEU A 255 13.62 -6.68 19.71
C LEU A 255 14.32 -6.44 21.04
#